data_24c94f3a5c641aa0acc6da2ca8a480bf
#
_entry.id   24c94f3a5c641aa0acc6da2ca8a480bf
#
_cell.length_a   1.000
_cell.length_b   1.000
_cell.length_c   1.000
_cell.angle_alpha   90.00
_cell.angle_beta   90.00
_cell.angle_gamma   90.00
#
_symmetry.space_group_name_H-M   'P 1'
#
loop_
_entity.id
_entity.type
_entity.pdbx_description
1 polymer ?
#
loop_
_entity_poly.entity_id
_entity_poly.type
_entity_poly.pdbx_seq_one_letter_code
_entity_poly.pdbx_strand_id
1 'polypeptide(L)'
;MFAFPIIMTCALGVAFRSSAEQPVIVGVVQVDGGASVTDALQRAGGFTVRPIAPDEIDRAVRDGRAAVVVAPGPPPVYHFDSARAESQAARLAVDAALQRAAGREDRFVAQQRPLEVVGSRYIDWLVPGLLGMNIMSTGLWGVGFSIVNARTKKLLKRLVATPMAKSHYLASHVLSRLAFLGLETAVLIGFGWIAFGVAVRGSILALAALSVIGALSFGGLALLVSSRARTIEAVSGLLNLVMLPMWVLSGVFFASTNFPDVMQPFIQALPLTALIDALRAIVNEGATLAAVAREIAILTAWGAVSFVVALKLFRWQ
;
A
#
# COMPACT_ATOMS: atom_id res chain seq x y z
N MET A 1 -5.69 -2.19 -17.68
CA MET A 1 -5.78 -1.22 -16.60
C MET A 1 -6.40 -1.81 -15.33
N PHE A 2 -7.58 -2.47 -15.39
CA PHE A 2 -8.26 -3.05 -14.21
C PHE A 2 -7.57 -4.27 -13.59
N ALA A 3 -6.94 -5.12 -14.42
CA ALA A 3 -6.40 -6.39 -13.96
C ALA A 3 -5.28 -6.24 -12.92
N PHE A 4 -4.37 -5.29 -13.09
CA PHE A 4 -3.22 -5.12 -12.20
C PHE A 4 -3.63 -4.80 -10.75
N PRO A 5 -4.47 -3.78 -10.46
CA PRO A 5 -4.91 -3.51 -9.08
C PRO A 5 -5.68 -4.68 -8.47
N ILE A 6 -6.53 -5.37 -9.24
CA ILE A 6 -7.29 -6.53 -8.75
C ILE A 6 -6.35 -7.69 -8.40
N ILE A 7 -5.42 -8.03 -9.30
CA ILE A 7 -4.43 -9.09 -9.05
C ILE A 7 -3.58 -8.75 -7.82
N MET A 8 -3.12 -7.50 -7.69
CA MET A 8 -2.34 -7.06 -6.53
C MET A 8 -3.17 -7.10 -5.24
N THR A 9 -4.44 -6.69 -5.29
CA THR A 9 -5.36 -6.79 -4.15
C THR A 9 -5.56 -8.26 -3.74
N CYS A 10 -5.76 -9.16 -4.70
CA CYS A 10 -5.86 -10.59 -4.43
C CYS A 10 -4.56 -11.16 -3.84
N ALA A 11 -3.44 -10.93 -4.52
CA ALA A 11 -2.16 -11.52 -4.14
C ALA A 11 -1.71 -11.05 -2.75
N LEU A 12 -1.73 -9.73 -2.52
CA LEU A 12 -1.31 -9.15 -1.25
C LEU A 12 -2.39 -9.33 -0.16
N GLY A 13 -3.67 -9.24 -0.52
CA GLY A 13 -4.76 -9.48 0.43
C GLY A 13 -4.79 -10.91 0.97
N VAL A 14 -4.42 -11.89 0.14
CA VAL A 14 -4.25 -13.28 0.57
C VAL A 14 -2.95 -13.48 1.34
N ALA A 15 -1.83 -12.93 0.83
CA ALA A 15 -0.52 -13.07 1.44
C ALA A 15 -0.44 -12.44 2.85
N PHE A 16 -1.09 -11.29 3.03
CA PHE A 16 -1.14 -10.56 4.30
C PHE A 16 -2.50 -10.69 5.00
N ARG A 17 -3.24 -11.73 4.72
CA ARG A 17 -4.46 -12.04 5.45
C ARG A 17 -4.06 -12.32 6.90
N SER A 18 -4.29 -11.34 7.77
CA SER A 18 -4.06 -11.49 9.21
C SER A 18 -4.97 -12.59 9.72
N SER A 19 -4.43 -13.78 9.89
CA SER A 19 -5.08 -14.80 10.71
C SER A 19 -4.83 -14.38 12.14
N ALA A 20 -5.81 -13.77 12.78
CA ALA A 20 -5.73 -13.31 14.16
C ALA A 20 -5.38 -14.43 15.18
N GLU A 21 -5.26 -15.68 14.71
CA GLU A 21 -5.07 -16.88 15.51
C GLU A 21 -4.08 -17.87 14.88
N GLN A 22 -3.11 -17.41 14.06
CA GLN A 22 -2.10 -18.39 13.66
C GLN A 22 -1.20 -18.71 14.86
N PRO A 23 -1.17 -19.98 15.31
CA PRO A 23 -0.30 -20.36 16.41
C PRO A 23 1.16 -20.11 16.03
N VAL A 24 1.92 -19.56 16.98
CA VAL A 24 3.36 -19.30 16.79
C VAL A 24 4.08 -20.61 16.53
N ILE A 25 4.78 -20.71 15.38
CA ILE A 25 5.56 -21.89 15.04
C ILE A 25 6.86 -21.87 15.84
N VAL A 26 7.00 -22.82 16.75
CA VAL A 26 8.19 -22.98 17.63
C VAL A 26 8.92 -24.26 17.26
N GLY A 27 10.21 -24.14 16.97
CA GLY A 27 11.10 -25.28 16.82
C GLY A 27 11.55 -25.78 18.20
N VAL A 28 11.55 -27.08 18.43
CA VAL A 28 12.20 -27.68 19.63
C VAL A 28 13.25 -28.65 19.15
N VAL A 29 14.50 -28.46 19.64
CA VAL A 29 15.61 -29.32 19.26
C VAL A 29 15.42 -30.71 19.83
N GLN A 30 15.64 -31.72 19.01
CA GLN A 30 15.51 -33.13 19.36
C GLN A 30 16.75 -33.60 20.17
N VAL A 31 16.75 -33.27 21.46
CA VAL A 31 17.73 -33.71 22.44
C VAL A 31 17.02 -34.10 23.75
N ASP A 32 17.75 -34.67 24.70
CA ASP A 32 17.19 -34.98 26.03
C ASP A 32 16.55 -33.74 26.66
N GLY A 33 15.29 -33.87 27.15
CA GLY A 33 14.50 -32.76 27.66
C GLY A 33 13.58 -32.10 26.62
N GLY A 34 13.70 -32.42 25.34
CA GLY A 34 12.83 -31.83 24.27
C GLY A 34 11.35 -32.16 24.44
N ALA A 35 11.06 -33.38 24.92
CA ALA A 35 9.67 -33.81 25.17
C ALA A 35 8.98 -32.95 26.24
N SER A 36 9.65 -32.62 27.32
CA SER A 36 9.10 -31.78 28.40
C SER A 36 8.81 -30.34 27.97
N VAL A 37 9.68 -29.76 27.13
CA VAL A 37 9.48 -28.43 26.53
C VAL A 37 8.30 -28.44 25.56
N THR A 38 8.20 -29.49 24.74
CA THR A 38 7.07 -29.68 23.82
C THR A 38 5.75 -29.75 24.57
N ASP A 39 5.67 -30.58 25.59
CA ASP A 39 4.45 -30.75 26.42
C ASP A 39 4.09 -29.47 27.17
N ALA A 40 5.08 -28.71 27.65
CA ALA A 40 4.85 -27.42 28.29
C ALA A 40 4.23 -26.39 27.32
N LEU A 41 4.77 -26.28 26.11
CA LEU A 41 4.27 -25.36 25.08
C LEU A 41 2.90 -25.77 24.56
N GLN A 42 2.64 -27.07 24.37
CA GLN A 42 1.34 -27.57 23.96
C GLN A 42 0.26 -27.30 25.01
N ARG A 43 0.57 -27.51 26.31
CA ARG A 43 -0.35 -27.18 27.42
C ARG A 43 -0.61 -25.70 27.55
N ALA A 44 0.37 -24.84 27.24
CA ALA A 44 0.19 -23.39 27.27
C ALA A 44 -0.76 -22.89 26.18
N GLY A 45 -0.89 -23.62 25.06
CA GLY A 45 -1.71 -23.22 23.91
C GLY A 45 -1.10 -22.07 23.09
N GLY A 46 -1.61 -21.85 21.88
CA GLY A 46 -1.11 -20.78 20.99
C GLY A 46 0.21 -21.06 20.27
N PHE A 47 0.78 -22.25 20.44
CA PHE A 47 2.02 -22.67 19.80
C PHE A 47 1.84 -23.92 18.93
N THR A 48 2.47 -23.90 17.75
CA THR A 48 2.65 -25.12 16.92
C THR A 48 4.11 -25.56 17.07
N VAL A 49 4.34 -26.66 17.77
CA VAL A 49 5.68 -27.16 18.01
C VAL A 49 6.11 -28.07 16.85
N ARG A 50 7.32 -27.82 16.34
CA ARG A 50 7.98 -28.64 15.31
C ARG A 50 9.30 -29.16 15.82
N PRO A 51 9.58 -30.45 15.69
CA PRO A 51 10.88 -31.01 16.02
C PRO A 51 11.92 -30.50 14.99
N ILE A 52 13.09 -30.06 15.49
CA ILE A 52 14.20 -29.56 14.68
C ILE A 52 15.47 -30.35 15.05
N ALA A 53 16.22 -30.78 14.03
CA ALA A 53 17.51 -31.42 14.24
C ALA A 53 18.57 -30.37 14.66
N PRO A 54 19.57 -30.72 15.48
CA PRO A 54 20.57 -29.77 15.97
C PRO A 54 21.34 -29.04 14.87
N ASP A 55 21.55 -29.66 13.73
CA ASP A 55 22.25 -29.12 12.56
C ASP A 55 21.36 -28.23 11.67
N GLU A 56 20.06 -28.22 11.91
CA GLU A 56 19.09 -27.43 11.14
C GLU A 56 18.62 -26.11 11.81
N ILE A 57 19.11 -25.81 13.02
CA ILE A 57 18.64 -24.65 13.81
C ILE A 57 18.70 -23.34 13.01
N ASP A 58 19.88 -23.01 12.49
CA ASP A 58 20.10 -21.75 11.76
C ASP A 58 19.26 -21.66 10.50
N ARG A 59 19.09 -22.78 9.80
CA ARG A 59 18.28 -22.86 8.60
C ARG A 59 16.80 -22.69 8.90
N ALA A 60 16.32 -23.32 9.98
CA ALA A 60 14.92 -23.23 10.39
C ALA A 60 14.50 -21.79 10.76
N VAL A 61 15.38 -21.03 11.43
CA VAL A 61 15.13 -19.61 11.77
C VAL A 61 15.25 -18.73 10.52
N ARG A 62 16.29 -18.92 9.71
CA ARG A 62 16.53 -18.12 8.49
C ARG A 62 15.41 -18.25 7.48
N ASP A 63 14.95 -19.48 7.23
CA ASP A 63 13.90 -19.78 6.24
C ASP A 63 12.47 -19.50 6.78
N GLY A 64 12.35 -19.05 8.04
CA GLY A 64 11.03 -18.77 8.66
C GLY A 64 10.21 -20.03 8.95
N ARG A 65 10.85 -21.25 8.98
CA ARG A 65 10.18 -22.50 9.32
C ARG A 65 9.79 -22.57 10.81
N ALA A 66 10.50 -21.81 11.65
CA ALA A 66 10.16 -21.54 13.05
C ALA A 66 10.49 -20.08 13.38
N ALA A 67 9.60 -19.41 14.12
CA ALA A 67 9.82 -18.05 14.59
C ALA A 67 10.91 -17.99 15.67
N VAL A 68 10.98 -19.04 16.49
CA VAL A 68 12.03 -19.27 17.51
C VAL A 68 12.30 -20.75 17.61
N VAL A 69 13.55 -21.12 17.86
CA VAL A 69 13.94 -22.50 18.14
C VAL A 69 14.45 -22.58 19.58
N VAL A 70 13.91 -23.52 20.37
CA VAL A 70 14.27 -23.77 21.74
C VAL A 70 15.21 -24.99 21.79
N ALA A 71 16.42 -24.80 22.25
CA ALA A 71 17.32 -25.89 22.64
C ALA A 71 17.13 -26.16 24.12
N PRO A 72 16.60 -27.33 24.49
CA PRO A 72 16.42 -27.72 25.90
C PRO A 72 17.73 -27.75 26.65
N GLY A 73 17.71 -27.35 27.92
CA GLY A 73 18.87 -27.36 28.81
C GLY A 73 18.62 -26.56 30.09
N PRO A 74 19.40 -26.70 31.11
CA PRO A 74 19.40 -25.83 32.29
C PRO A 74 20.51 -24.76 32.20
N PRO A 75 20.27 -23.50 31.73
CA PRO A 75 19.00 -22.94 31.24
C PRO A 75 18.71 -23.28 29.75
N PRO A 76 17.45 -23.19 29.29
CA PRO A 76 17.13 -23.35 27.88
C PRO A 76 17.72 -22.20 27.03
N VAL A 77 18.13 -22.53 25.80
CA VAL A 77 18.70 -21.54 24.86
C VAL A 77 17.70 -21.26 23.74
N TYR A 78 17.47 -19.99 23.47
CA TYR A 78 16.57 -19.54 22.40
C TYR A 78 17.38 -19.07 21.20
N HIS A 79 17.16 -19.68 20.04
CA HIS A 79 17.70 -19.25 18.75
C HIS A 79 16.59 -18.54 17.98
N PHE A 80 16.78 -17.26 17.68
CA PHE A 80 15.80 -16.42 17.00
C PHE A 80 16.49 -15.33 16.19
N ASP A 81 15.79 -14.77 15.22
CA ASP A 81 16.28 -13.64 14.42
C ASP A 81 15.95 -12.32 15.15
N SER A 82 16.97 -11.63 15.65
CA SER A 82 16.80 -10.35 16.36
C SER A 82 16.35 -9.20 15.46
N ALA A 83 16.50 -9.33 14.15
CA ALA A 83 16.03 -8.32 13.19
C ALA A 83 14.52 -8.43 12.88
N ARG A 84 13.89 -9.57 13.23
CA ARG A 84 12.47 -9.81 12.99
C ARG A 84 11.65 -9.59 14.25
N ALA A 85 10.74 -8.63 14.23
CA ALA A 85 9.85 -8.33 15.36
C ALA A 85 8.98 -9.54 15.77
N GLU A 86 8.53 -10.35 14.80
CA GLU A 86 7.79 -11.58 15.02
C GLU A 86 8.60 -12.61 15.82
N SER A 87 9.88 -12.81 15.48
CA SER A 87 10.78 -13.73 16.20
C SER A 87 11.05 -13.24 17.62
N GLN A 88 11.19 -11.94 17.83
CA GLN A 88 11.34 -11.38 19.18
C GLN A 88 10.06 -11.57 20.01
N ALA A 89 8.89 -11.31 19.45
CA ALA A 89 7.62 -11.54 20.13
C ALA A 89 7.41 -13.03 20.46
N ALA A 90 7.72 -13.92 19.51
CA ALA A 90 7.66 -15.37 19.71
C ALA A 90 8.57 -15.82 20.86
N ARG A 91 9.81 -15.32 20.92
CA ARG A 91 10.75 -15.61 22.01
C ARG A 91 10.18 -15.21 23.37
N LEU A 92 9.62 -13.99 23.48
CA LEU A 92 9.03 -13.52 24.74
C LEU A 92 7.82 -14.37 25.16
N ALA A 93 6.96 -14.74 24.21
CA ALA A 93 5.79 -15.57 24.47
C ALA A 93 6.21 -16.99 24.93
N VAL A 94 7.19 -17.60 24.25
CA VAL A 94 7.72 -18.91 24.60
C VAL A 94 8.41 -18.89 25.98
N ASP A 95 9.24 -17.87 26.25
CA ASP A 95 9.90 -17.71 27.54
C ASP A 95 8.88 -17.59 28.68
N ALA A 96 7.84 -16.76 28.51
CA ALA A 96 6.78 -16.63 29.48
C ALA A 96 5.97 -17.93 29.70
N ALA A 97 5.75 -18.71 28.64
CA ALA A 97 5.07 -20.01 28.72
C ALA A 97 5.91 -21.05 29.49
N LEU A 98 7.20 -21.15 29.17
CA LEU A 98 8.12 -22.09 29.84
C LEU A 98 8.37 -21.72 31.30
N GLN A 99 8.52 -20.43 31.63
CA GLN A 99 8.64 -19.99 33.01
C GLN A 99 7.40 -20.29 33.84
N ARG A 100 6.19 -20.11 33.27
CA ARG A 100 4.93 -20.50 33.94
C ARG A 100 4.84 -22.00 34.13
N ALA A 101 5.26 -22.79 33.15
CA ALA A 101 5.33 -24.25 33.27
C ALA A 101 6.35 -24.69 34.34
N ALA A 102 7.41 -23.89 34.58
CA ALA A 102 8.40 -24.10 35.63
C ALA A 102 7.93 -23.59 37.03
N GLY A 103 6.68 -23.13 37.17
CA GLY A 103 6.12 -22.72 38.48
C GLY A 103 6.18 -21.21 38.76
N ARG A 104 6.51 -20.36 37.76
CA ARG A 104 6.42 -18.92 37.96
C ARG A 104 4.95 -18.51 38.12
N GLU A 105 4.64 -17.89 39.26
CA GLU A 105 3.34 -17.25 39.49
C GLU A 105 3.39 -15.77 39.04
N ASP A 106 2.44 -15.38 38.16
CA ASP A 106 2.31 -13.99 37.75
C ASP A 106 1.55 -13.22 38.83
N ARG A 107 2.28 -12.39 39.61
CA ARG A 107 1.69 -11.54 40.68
C ARG A 107 0.71 -10.49 40.16
N PHE A 108 0.81 -10.17 38.88
CA PHE A 108 -0.04 -9.19 38.21
C PHE A 108 -0.73 -9.84 37.01
N VAL A 109 -2.04 -9.94 37.08
CA VAL A 109 -2.86 -10.44 35.97
C VAL A 109 -3.52 -9.25 35.29
N ALA A 110 -3.04 -8.90 34.09
CA ALA A 110 -3.62 -7.83 33.31
C ALA A 110 -4.91 -8.28 32.61
N GLN A 111 -5.96 -7.47 32.71
CA GLN A 111 -7.15 -7.68 31.90
C GLN A 111 -6.85 -7.28 30.46
N GLN A 112 -6.86 -8.23 29.52
CA GLN A 112 -6.69 -7.97 28.11
C GLN A 112 -8.04 -7.57 27.49
N ARG A 113 -8.08 -6.41 26.84
CA ARG A 113 -9.19 -5.96 26.01
C ARG A 113 -8.68 -5.80 24.57
N PRO A 114 -8.85 -6.79 23.70
CA PRO A 114 -8.52 -6.62 22.30
C PRO A 114 -9.41 -5.51 21.70
N LEU A 115 -8.78 -4.50 21.14
CA LEU A 115 -9.48 -3.46 20.40
C LEU A 115 -9.44 -3.86 18.92
N GLU A 116 -10.60 -4.21 18.40
CA GLU A 116 -10.76 -4.32 16.94
C GLU A 116 -10.83 -2.89 16.37
N VAL A 117 -9.65 -2.34 16.06
CA VAL A 117 -9.58 -1.05 15.37
C VAL A 117 -9.94 -1.30 13.91
N VAL A 118 -11.09 -0.79 13.53
CA VAL A 118 -11.57 -0.93 12.14
C VAL A 118 -10.65 -0.15 11.21
N GLY A 119 -10.28 -0.77 10.10
CA GLY A 119 -9.28 -0.20 9.18
C GLY A 119 -7.84 -0.60 9.52
N SER A 120 -7.61 -1.42 10.56
CA SER A 120 -6.28 -1.88 10.96
C SER A 120 -5.75 -3.06 10.12
N ARG A 121 -6.61 -3.74 9.36
CA ARG A 121 -6.17 -4.86 8.51
C ARG A 121 -5.33 -4.32 7.36
N TYR A 122 -4.30 -5.07 6.98
CA TYR A 122 -3.47 -4.69 5.84
C TYR A 122 -4.27 -4.42 4.56
N ILE A 123 -5.35 -5.16 4.34
CA ILE A 123 -6.23 -4.97 3.17
C ILE A 123 -6.96 -3.61 3.20
N ASP A 124 -7.38 -3.14 4.39
CA ASP A 124 -8.03 -1.84 4.55
C ASP A 124 -7.03 -0.69 4.25
N TRP A 125 -5.75 -0.92 4.50
CA TRP A 125 -4.65 -0.04 4.10
C TRP A 125 -4.37 -0.09 2.60
N LEU A 126 -4.35 -1.29 2.04
CA LEU A 126 -3.92 -1.56 0.67
C LEU A 126 -4.92 -1.05 -0.38
N VAL A 127 -6.23 -1.26 -0.18
CA VAL A 127 -7.25 -0.92 -1.18
C VAL A 127 -7.27 0.57 -1.53
N PRO A 128 -7.31 1.52 -0.57
CA PRO A 128 -7.19 2.94 -0.88
C PRO A 128 -5.83 3.31 -1.49
N GLY A 129 -4.74 2.65 -1.07
CA GLY A 129 -3.41 2.83 -1.66
C GLY A 129 -3.36 2.44 -3.14
N LEU A 130 -3.91 1.29 -3.50
CA LEU A 130 -4.02 0.84 -4.89
C LEU A 130 -4.96 1.73 -5.71
N LEU A 131 -6.03 2.24 -5.11
CA LEU A 131 -6.90 3.22 -5.79
C LEU A 131 -6.13 4.49 -6.12
N GLY A 132 -5.39 5.06 -5.16
CA GLY A 132 -4.55 6.23 -5.40
C GLY A 132 -3.50 5.99 -6.48
N MET A 133 -2.80 4.85 -6.41
CA MET A 133 -1.84 4.43 -7.42
C MET A 133 -2.49 4.27 -8.81
N ASN A 134 -3.69 3.70 -8.88
CA ASN A 134 -4.42 3.55 -10.15
C ASN A 134 -4.82 4.91 -10.73
N ILE A 135 -5.35 5.82 -9.92
CA ILE A 135 -5.72 7.19 -10.33
C ILE A 135 -4.49 7.91 -10.89
N MET A 136 -3.34 7.83 -10.21
CA MET A 136 -2.09 8.41 -10.69
C MET A 136 -1.65 7.78 -12.00
N SER A 137 -1.55 6.45 -12.05
CA SER A 137 -1.03 5.72 -13.22
C SER A 137 -1.87 6.00 -14.45
N THR A 138 -3.19 5.87 -14.33
CA THR A 138 -4.10 6.08 -15.45
C THR A 138 -4.20 7.56 -15.84
N GLY A 139 -4.05 8.49 -14.88
CA GLY A 139 -3.92 9.92 -15.12
C GLY A 139 -2.68 10.26 -15.93
N LEU A 140 -1.52 9.79 -15.49
CA LEU A 140 -0.22 10.06 -16.12
C LEU A 140 -0.11 9.38 -17.49
N TRP A 141 -0.35 8.08 -17.58
CA TRP A 141 -0.26 7.33 -18.83
C TRP A 141 -1.35 7.71 -19.82
N GLY A 142 -2.61 7.87 -19.37
CA GLY A 142 -3.73 8.18 -20.22
C GLY A 142 -3.56 9.53 -20.95
N VAL A 143 -3.22 10.57 -20.22
CA VAL A 143 -3.02 11.92 -20.78
C VAL A 143 -1.66 12.02 -21.48
N GLY A 144 -0.58 11.59 -20.83
CA GLY A 144 0.78 11.71 -21.37
C GLY A 144 0.96 10.98 -22.70
N PHE A 145 0.51 9.72 -22.74
CA PHE A 145 0.60 8.89 -23.96
C PHE A 145 -0.30 9.41 -25.07
N SER A 146 -1.54 9.84 -24.77
CA SER A 146 -2.47 10.33 -25.78
C SER A 146 -1.94 11.58 -26.48
N ILE A 147 -1.29 12.50 -25.77
CA ILE A 147 -0.70 13.72 -26.31
C ILE A 147 0.45 13.40 -27.26
N VAL A 148 1.39 12.56 -26.82
CA VAL A 148 2.53 12.20 -27.66
C VAL A 148 2.12 11.37 -28.87
N ASN A 149 1.18 10.44 -28.71
CA ASN A 149 0.61 9.68 -29.82
C ASN A 149 -0.13 10.58 -30.84
N ALA A 150 -0.90 11.58 -30.38
CA ALA A 150 -1.52 12.56 -31.26
C ALA A 150 -0.48 13.44 -31.98
N ARG A 151 0.64 13.75 -31.30
CA ARG A 151 1.76 14.50 -31.89
C ARG A 151 2.50 13.68 -32.96
N THR A 152 2.88 12.45 -32.67
CA THR A 152 3.59 11.56 -33.60
C THR A 152 2.77 11.23 -34.84
N LYS A 153 1.46 11.04 -34.68
CA LYS A 153 0.51 10.83 -35.80
C LYS A 153 0.09 12.11 -36.53
N LYS A 154 0.66 13.27 -36.18
CA LYS A 154 0.33 14.58 -36.75
C LYS A 154 -1.16 14.94 -36.65
N LEU A 155 -1.92 14.30 -35.73
CA LEU A 155 -3.34 14.54 -35.53
C LEU A 155 -3.61 15.97 -35.08
N LEU A 156 -2.75 16.56 -34.24
CA LEU A 156 -2.87 17.94 -33.80
C LEU A 156 -2.84 18.93 -34.96
N LYS A 157 -2.00 18.69 -35.98
CA LYS A 157 -1.95 19.55 -37.18
C LYS A 157 -3.23 19.44 -38.00
N ARG A 158 -3.82 18.25 -38.11
CA ARG A 158 -5.10 18.04 -38.81
C ARG A 158 -6.27 18.69 -38.08
N LEU A 159 -6.28 18.59 -36.72
CA LEU A 159 -7.31 19.20 -35.89
C LEU A 159 -7.30 20.74 -36.01
N VAL A 160 -6.12 21.36 -36.06
CA VAL A 160 -5.99 22.81 -36.23
C VAL A 160 -6.53 23.28 -37.59
N ALA A 161 -6.52 22.40 -38.61
CA ALA A 161 -7.06 22.67 -39.93
C ALA A 161 -8.59 22.49 -40.02
N THR A 162 -9.24 21.99 -38.97
CA THR A 162 -10.73 21.87 -38.90
C THR A 162 -11.33 23.05 -38.17
N PRO A 163 -12.62 23.40 -38.41
CA PRO A 163 -13.31 24.44 -37.65
C PRO A 163 -13.66 24.09 -36.20
N MET A 164 -13.17 22.92 -35.70
CA MET A 164 -13.43 22.47 -34.34
C MET A 164 -12.65 23.29 -33.32
N ALA A 165 -13.32 23.75 -32.28
CA ALA A 165 -12.66 24.45 -31.19
C ALA A 165 -11.72 23.51 -30.43
N LYS A 166 -10.49 23.98 -30.16
CA LYS A 166 -9.46 23.22 -29.42
C LYS A 166 -9.94 22.77 -28.03
N SER A 167 -10.85 23.56 -27.43
CA SER A 167 -11.51 23.24 -26.17
C SER A 167 -12.37 21.97 -26.23
N HIS A 168 -13.06 21.71 -27.34
CA HIS A 168 -13.89 20.50 -27.49
C HIS A 168 -13.05 19.24 -27.52
N TYR A 169 -11.86 19.28 -28.17
CA TYR A 169 -10.92 18.17 -28.15
C TYR A 169 -10.40 17.88 -26.75
N LEU A 170 -9.98 18.92 -26.02
CA LEU A 170 -9.49 18.76 -24.65
C LEU A 170 -10.62 18.29 -23.72
N ALA A 171 -11.83 18.86 -23.86
CA ALA A 171 -12.98 18.46 -23.07
C ALA A 171 -13.38 17.00 -23.31
N SER A 172 -13.31 16.49 -24.54
CA SER A 172 -13.61 15.09 -24.83
C SER A 172 -12.65 14.12 -24.12
N HIS A 173 -11.35 14.46 -24.03
CA HIS A 173 -10.38 13.67 -23.28
C HIS A 173 -10.66 13.70 -21.78
N VAL A 174 -11.00 14.87 -21.22
CA VAL A 174 -11.33 14.99 -19.80
C VAL A 174 -12.60 14.21 -19.47
N LEU A 175 -13.66 14.36 -20.25
CA LEU A 175 -14.93 13.64 -20.05
C LEU A 175 -14.76 12.12 -20.15
N SER A 176 -14.07 11.65 -21.20
CA SER A 176 -13.73 10.24 -21.34
C SER A 176 -12.95 9.72 -20.13
N ARG A 177 -11.98 10.52 -19.67
CA ARG A 177 -11.16 10.14 -18.50
C ARG A 177 -12.00 10.06 -17.23
N LEU A 178 -12.90 11.01 -16.99
CA LEU A 178 -13.78 11.00 -15.82
C LEU A 178 -14.75 9.82 -15.83
N ALA A 179 -15.29 9.45 -17.00
CA ALA A 179 -16.14 8.26 -17.13
C ALA A 179 -15.38 6.98 -16.77
N PHE A 180 -14.16 6.80 -17.30
CA PHE A 180 -13.32 5.65 -16.95
C PHE A 180 -12.89 5.65 -15.47
N LEU A 181 -12.58 6.82 -14.90
CA LEU A 181 -12.24 6.98 -13.49
C LEU A 181 -13.37 6.48 -12.58
N GLY A 182 -14.62 6.86 -12.88
CA GLY A 182 -15.78 6.40 -12.12
C GLY A 182 -15.91 4.88 -12.13
N LEU A 183 -15.75 4.27 -13.32
CA LEU A 183 -15.77 2.82 -13.47
C LEU A 183 -14.60 2.15 -12.73
N GLU A 184 -13.37 2.66 -12.86
CA GLU A 184 -12.17 2.16 -12.18
C GLU A 184 -12.36 2.17 -10.65
N THR A 185 -12.82 3.30 -10.12
CA THR A 185 -13.08 3.46 -8.69
C THR A 185 -14.17 2.50 -8.21
N ALA A 186 -15.29 2.39 -8.94
CA ALA A 186 -16.38 1.51 -8.59
C ALA A 186 -15.96 0.03 -8.61
N VAL A 187 -15.19 -0.40 -9.61
CA VAL A 187 -14.69 -1.78 -9.72
C VAL A 187 -13.72 -2.10 -8.59
N LEU A 188 -12.76 -1.24 -8.29
CA LEU A 188 -11.75 -1.53 -7.26
C LEU A 188 -12.35 -1.51 -5.85
N ILE A 189 -13.17 -0.52 -5.53
CA ILE A 189 -13.85 -0.42 -4.24
C ILE A 189 -14.88 -1.54 -4.08
N GLY A 190 -15.69 -1.79 -5.12
CA GLY A 190 -16.67 -2.88 -5.13
C GLY A 190 -16.02 -4.24 -4.97
N PHE A 191 -14.89 -4.48 -5.63
CA PHE A 191 -14.11 -5.70 -5.45
C PHE A 191 -13.56 -5.82 -4.02
N GLY A 192 -12.97 -4.75 -3.46
CA GLY A 192 -12.50 -4.72 -2.08
C GLY A 192 -13.60 -5.02 -1.06
N TRP A 193 -14.81 -4.50 -1.31
CA TRP A 193 -15.98 -4.77 -0.48
C TRP A 193 -16.47 -6.22 -0.59
N ILE A 194 -16.63 -6.74 -1.81
CA ILE A 194 -17.17 -8.11 -2.04
C ILE A 194 -16.18 -9.17 -1.59
N ALA A 195 -14.89 -9.03 -1.95
CA ALA A 195 -13.89 -10.07 -1.72
C ALA A 195 -13.31 -10.05 -0.30
N PHE A 196 -13.18 -8.85 0.30
CA PHE A 196 -12.46 -8.67 1.57
C PHE A 196 -13.26 -7.94 2.65
N GLY A 197 -14.48 -7.50 2.35
CA GLY A 197 -15.34 -6.79 3.30
C GLY A 197 -14.81 -5.37 3.65
N VAL A 198 -14.04 -4.73 2.75
CA VAL A 198 -13.57 -3.36 2.94
C VAL A 198 -14.73 -2.40 2.74
N ALA A 199 -15.26 -1.85 3.83
CA ALA A 199 -16.40 -0.92 3.78
C ALA A 199 -15.93 0.51 3.62
N VAL A 200 -16.57 1.25 2.69
CA VAL A 200 -16.42 2.71 2.60
C VAL A 200 -17.30 3.35 3.69
N ARG A 201 -16.66 3.98 4.68
CA ARG A 201 -17.36 4.62 5.82
C ARG A 201 -17.74 6.06 5.53
N GLY A 202 -16.97 6.73 4.67
CA GLY A 202 -17.24 8.08 4.26
C GLY A 202 -18.27 8.18 3.14
N SER A 203 -18.55 9.42 2.74
CA SER A 203 -19.46 9.68 1.64
C SER A 203 -18.87 9.24 0.30
N ILE A 204 -19.64 8.48 -0.47
CA ILE A 204 -19.28 8.11 -1.85
C ILE A 204 -19.06 9.37 -2.72
N LEU A 205 -19.81 10.44 -2.45
CA LEU A 205 -19.63 11.71 -3.15
C LEU A 205 -18.29 12.37 -2.81
N ALA A 206 -17.86 12.29 -1.55
CA ALA A 206 -16.54 12.77 -1.13
C ALA A 206 -15.41 11.96 -1.79
N LEU A 207 -15.56 10.63 -1.86
CA LEU A 207 -14.63 9.75 -2.55
C LEU A 207 -14.55 10.08 -4.05
N ALA A 208 -15.69 10.28 -4.71
CA ALA A 208 -15.75 10.64 -6.12
C ALA A 208 -15.11 12.01 -6.37
N ALA A 209 -15.43 13.01 -5.55
CA ALA A 209 -14.86 14.36 -5.67
C ALA A 209 -13.33 14.34 -5.50
N LEU A 210 -12.83 13.64 -4.48
CA LEU A 210 -11.39 13.49 -4.25
C LEU A 210 -10.70 12.76 -5.42
N SER A 211 -11.32 11.69 -5.95
CA SER A 211 -10.81 10.97 -7.12
C SER A 211 -10.70 11.86 -8.35
N VAL A 212 -11.68 12.74 -8.59
CA VAL A 212 -11.65 13.72 -9.66
C VAL A 212 -10.53 14.75 -9.46
N ILE A 213 -10.38 15.29 -8.25
CA ILE A 213 -9.30 16.24 -7.92
C ILE A 213 -7.93 15.58 -8.15
N GLY A 214 -7.76 14.34 -7.69
CA GLY A 214 -6.54 13.56 -7.93
C GLY A 214 -6.27 13.35 -9.42
N ALA A 215 -7.27 12.92 -10.19
CA ALA A 215 -7.13 12.70 -11.63
C ALA A 215 -6.77 13.99 -12.38
N LEU A 216 -7.33 15.14 -12.01
CA LEU A 216 -6.99 16.45 -12.58
C LEU A 216 -5.55 16.86 -12.22
N SER A 217 -5.13 16.63 -10.98
CA SER A 217 -3.77 16.89 -10.52
C SER A 217 -2.74 16.09 -11.32
N PHE A 218 -2.93 14.77 -11.44
CA PHE A 218 -2.03 13.93 -12.23
C PHE A 218 -2.15 14.17 -13.74
N GLY A 219 -3.31 14.57 -14.22
CA GLY A 219 -3.50 15.04 -15.60
C GLY A 219 -2.64 16.28 -15.89
N GLY A 220 -2.62 17.25 -14.99
CA GLY A 220 -1.73 18.41 -15.08
C GLY A 220 -0.25 18.04 -15.11
N LEU A 221 0.15 17.11 -14.23
CA LEU A 221 1.52 16.60 -14.18
C LEU A 221 1.89 15.85 -15.48
N ALA A 222 0.96 15.05 -16.01
CA ALA A 222 1.13 14.36 -17.31
C ALA A 222 1.35 15.34 -18.46
N LEU A 223 0.58 16.43 -18.50
CA LEU A 223 0.76 17.51 -19.46
C LEU A 223 2.17 18.11 -19.37
N LEU A 224 2.65 18.37 -18.15
CA LEU A 224 3.97 18.91 -17.92
C LEU A 224 5.07 17.96 -18.42
N VAL A 225 5.01 16.68 -18.02
CA VAL A 225 5.99 15.66 -18.42
C VAL A 225 5.99 15.45 -19.93
N SER A 226 4.81 15.41 -20.57
CA SER A 226 4.68 15.18 -22.02
C SER A 226 4.88 16.43 -22.86
N SER A 227 4.99 17.63 -22.25
CA SER A 227 5.06 18.91 -22.96
C SER A 227 6.22 18.96 -23.97
N ARG A 228 7.37 18.35 -23.68
CA ARG A 228 8.56 18.33 -24.52
C ARG A 228 8.89 16.96 -25.13
N ALA A 229 8.24 15.90 -24.72
CA ALA A 229 8.49 14.56 -25.24
C ALA A 229 8.08 14.48 -26.72
N ARG A 230 8.99 13.98 -27.56
CA ARG A 230 8.81 13.88 -29.03
C ARG A 230 8.46 12.47 -29.47
N THR A 231 8.82 11.45 -28.67
CA THR A 231 8.61 10.05 -28.98
C THR A 231 7.88 9.35 -27.83
N ILE A 232 7.27 8.21 -28.14
CA ILE A 232 6.55 7.39 -27.15
C ILE A 232 7.54 6.84 -26.10
N GLU A 233 8.75 6.47 -26.53
CA GLU A 233 9.79 5.94 -25.65
C GLU A 233 10.24 7.01 -24.63
N ALA A 234 10.43 8.25 -25.11
CA ALA A 234 10.85 9.35 -24.25
C ALA A 234 9.78 9.69 -23.19
N VAL A 235 8.49 9.75 -23.58
CA VAL A 235 7.44 10.00 -22.60
C VAL A 235 7.28 8.84 -21.62
N SER A 236 7.43 7.59 -22.08
CA SER A 236 7.38 6.41 -21.23
C SER A 236 8.49 6.43 -20.17
N GLY A 237 9.71 6.74 -20.58
CA GLY A 237 10.84 6.87 -19.65
C GLY A 237 10.63 7.98 -18.61
N LEU A 238 10.16 9.16 -19.05
CA LEU A 238 9.89 10.29 -18.15
C LEU A 238 8.73 10.01 -17.18
N LEU A 239 7.65 9.37 -17.65
CA LEU A 239 6.53 8.98 -16.78
C LEU A 239 6.99 7.97 -15.72
N ASN A 240 7.76 6.95 -16.10
CA ASN A 240 8.29 6.00 -15.13
C ASN A 240 9.23 6.66 -14.11
N LEU A 241 10.07 7.59 -14.55
CA LEU A 241 10.96 8.35 -13.67
C LEU A 241 10.19 9.13 -12.58
N VAL A 242 9.01 9.65 -12.92
CA VAL A 242 8.14 10.36 -11.97
C VAL A 242 7.33 9.39 -11.10
N MET A 243 6.82 8.31 -11.70
CA MET A 243 5.92 7.37 -11.01
C MET A 243 6.64 6.47 -10.01
N LEU A 244 7.81 5.91 -10.37
CA LEU A 244 8.51 4.95 -9.52
C LEU A 244 8.85 5.48 -8.13
N PRO A 245 9.45 6.70 -7.98
CA PRO A 245 9.69 7.27 -6.66
C PRO A 245 8.40 7.46 -5.87
N MET A 246 7.31 7.91 -6.52
CA MET A 246 6.03 8.09 -5.84
C MET A 246 5.44 6.77 -5.36
N TRP A 247 5.51 5.67 -6.14
CA TRP A 247 5.04 4.37 -5.71
C TRP A 247 5.75 3.86 -4.46
N VAL A 248 7.06 4.06 -4.40
CA VAL A 248 7.87 3.59 -3.28
C VAL A 248 7.65 4.46 -2.04
N LEU A 249 7.64 5.78 -2.19
CA LEU A 249 7.66 6.71 -1.06
C LEU A 249 6.26 7.04 -0.51
N SER A 250 5.22 6.99 -1.34
CA SER A 250 3.88 7.52 -0.98
C SER A 250 3.01 6.56 -0.17
N GLY A 251 3.56 5.48 0.36
CA GLY A 251 2.81 4.64 1.27
C GLY A 251 1.77 3.72 0.59
N VAL A 252 1.95 3.36 -0.68
CA VAL A 252 1.03 2.46 -1.39
C VAL A 252 1.00 1.08 -0.74
N PHE A 253 2.17 0.48 -0.53
CA PHE A 253 2.35 -0.89 -0.06
C PHE A 253 2.73 -0.99 1.42
N PHE A 254 3.38 0.01 1.96
CA PHE A 254 3.83 0.08 3.36
C PHE A 254 3.78 1.52 3.85
N ALA A 255 3.70 1.71 5.16
CA ALA A 255 3.55 3.04 5.74
C ALA A 255 4.70 3.97 5.33
N SER A 256 4.38 5.17 4.87
CA SER A 256 5.36 6.21 4.55
C SER A 256 6.18 6.64 5.78
N THR A 257 5.65 6.44 6.97
CA THR A 257 6.32 6.68 8.26
C THR A 257 7.51 5.76 8.54
N ASN A 258 7.68 4.67 7.76
CA ASN A 258 8.84 3.78 7.87
C ASN A 258 10.13 4.41 7.31
N PHE A 259 10.02 5.52 6.58
CA PHE A 259 11.17 6.25 6.08
C PHE A 259 11.73 7.22 7.12
N PRO A 260 13.05 7.52 7.09
CA PRO A 260 13.69 8.44 8.03
C PRO A 260 13.00 9.82 8.09
N ASP A 261 13.01 10.44 9.27
CA ASP A 261 12.34 11.73 9.53
C ASP A 261 12.77 12.84 8.56
N VAL A 262 14.03 12.82 8.12
CA VAL A 262 14.58 13.78 7.14
C VAL A 262 13.83 13.73 5.81
N MET A 263 13.28 12.58 5.42
CA MET A 263 12.53 12.40 4.17
C MET A 263 11.04 12.76 4.31
N GLN A 264 10.49 12.80 5.51
CA GLN A 264 9.06 13.00 5.75
C GLN A 264 8.49 14.29 5.12
N PRO A 265 9.15 15.46 5.19
CA PRO A 265 8.63 16.67 4.56
C PRO A 265 8.48 16.53 3.03
N PHE A 266 9.42 15.83 2.38
CA PHE A 266 9.36 15.57 0.93
C PHE A 266 8.27 14.59 0.58
N ILE A 267 8.14 13.51 1.35
CA ILE A 267 7.12 12.47 1.17
C ILE A 267 5.72 13.06 1.33
N GLN A 268 5.50 13.87 2.36
CA GLN A 268 4.20 14.50 2.62
C GLN A 268 3.83 15.57 1.58
N ALA A 269 4.81 16.15 0.89
CA ALA A 269 4.57 17.08 -0.21
C ALA A 269 4.22 16.39 -1.53
N LEU A 270 4.40 15.07 -1.66
CA LEU A 270 4.10 14.32 -2.88
C LEU A 270 2.59 14.27 -3.13
N PRO A 271 2.13 14.48 -4.37
CA PRO A 271 0.72 14.45 -4.69
C PRO A 271 0.09 13.05 -4.49
N LEU A 272 0.85 11.98 -4.68
CA LEU A 272 0.35 10.63 -4.45
C LEU A 272 0.17 10.34 -2.96
N THR A 273 1.07 10.81 -2.10
CA THR A 273 0.93 10.70 -0.64
C THR A 273 -0.33 11.42 -0.18
N ALA A 274 -0.51 12.67 -0.58
CA ALA A 274 -1.70 13.45 -0.24
C ALA A 274 -2.99 12.76 -0.72
N LEU A 275 -3.00 12.20 -1.94
CA LEU A 275 -4.17 11.48 -2.44
C LEU A 275 -4.45 10.22 -1.61
N ILE A 276 -3.46 9.41 -1.31
CA ILE A 276 -3.63 8.15 -0.57
C ILE A 276 -4.08 8.42 0.86
N ASP A 277 -3.49 9.38 1.55
CA ASP A 277 -3.85 9.72 2.92
C ASP A 277 -5.30 10.23 2.99
N ALA A 278 -5.71 11.11 2.07
CA ALA A 278 -7.09 11.57 1.96
C ALA A 278 -8.07 10.41 1.61
N LEU A 279 -7.68 9.50 0.72
CA LEU A 279 -8.51 8.32 0.38
C LEU A 279 -8.68 7.42 1.60
N ARG A 280 -7.62 7.18 2.39
CA ARG A 280 -7.68 6.40 3.63
C ARG A 280 -8.57 7.05 4.68
N ALA A 281 -8.42 8.35 4.90
CA ALA A 281 -9.25 9.09 5.83
C ALA A 281 -10.75 8.99 5.45
N ILE A 282 -11.10 9.13 4.17
CA ILE A 282 -12.48 9.01 3.72
C ILE A 282 -12.97 7.55 3.80
N VAL A 283 -12.21 6.59 3.27
CA VAL A 283 -12.66 5.18 3.18
C VAL A 283 -12.71 4.52 4.55
N ASN A 284 -11.65 4.65 5.36
CA ASN A 284 -11.50 3.90 6.61
C ASN A 284 -12.04 4.64 7.83
N GLU A 285 -11.90 5.97 7.88
CA GLU A 285 -12.25 6.78 9.04
C GLU A 285 -13.57 7.56 8.86
N GLY A 286 -14.10 7.60 7.62
CA GLY A 286 -15.33 8.34 7.33
C GLY A 286 -15.15 9.86 7.31
N ALA A 287 -13.93 10.34 7.09
CA ALA A 287 -13.60 11.76 7.09
C ALA A 287 -14.38 12.54 6.02
N THR A 288 -14.70 13.79 6.32
CA THR A 288 -15.32 14.73 5.37
C THR A 288 -14.25 15.37 4.47
N LEU A 289 -14.68 15.98 3.34
CA LEU A 289 -13.74 16.74 2.48
C LEU A 289 -13.06 17.90 3.21
N ALA A 290 -13.73 18.48 4.20
CA ALA A 290 -13.14 19.55 5.03
C ALA A 290 -12.01 19.03 5.91
N ALA A 291 -12.12 17.80 6.42
CA ALA A 291 -11.07 17.19 7.25
C ALA A 291 -9.78 16.89 6.46
N VAL A 292 -9.89 16.66 5.15
CA VAL A 292 -8.76 16.41 4.23
C VAL A 292 -8.41 17.63 3.36
N ALA A 293 -8.73 18.83 3.84
CA ALA A 293 -8.51 20.07 3.09
C ALA A 293 -7.03 20.34 2.77
N ARG A 294 -6.10 19.93 3.64
CA ARG A 294 -4.65 20.04 3.43
C ARG A 294 -4.22 19.21 2.22
N GLU A 295 -4.65 17.98 2.16
CA GLU A 295 -4.33 17.03 1.08
C GLU A 295 -4.93 17.51 -0.25
N ILE A 296 -6.17 18.03 -0.23
CA ILE A 296 -6.82 18.65 -1.38
C ILE A 296 -6.04 19.88 -1.85
N ALA A 297 -5.55 20.71 -0.94
CA ALA A 297 -4.73 21.87 -1.27
C ALA A 297 -3.41 21.47 -1.95
N ILE A 298 -2.73 20.42 -1.44
CA ILE A 298 -1.50 19.89 -2.06
C ILE A 298 -1.80 19.39 -3.48
N LEU A 299 -2.85 18.58 -3.66
CA LEU A 299 -3.26 18.06 -4.97
C LEU A 299 -3.58 19.19 -5.95
N THR A 300 -4.35 20.18 -5.50
CA THR A 300 -4.75 21.33 -6.33
C THR A 300 -3.54 22.18 -6.71
N ALA A 301 -2.61 22.41 -5.77
CA ALA A 301 -1.38 23.15 -6.03
C ALA A 301 -0.51 22.43 -7.08
N TRP A 302 -0.30 21.11 -6.95
CA TRP A 302 0.42 20.32 -7.94
C TRP A 302 -0.23 20.36 -9.30
N GLY A 303 -1.57 20.19 -9.38
CA GLY A 303 -2.32 20.25 -10.62
C GLY A 303 -2.22 21.62 -11.29
N ALA A 304 -2.47 22.70 -10.54
CA ALA A 304 -2.44 24.07 -11.05
C ALA A 304 -1.03 24.49 -11.51
N VAL A 305 -0.01 24.27 -10.69
CA VAL A 305 1.37 24.62 -11.04
C VAL A 305 1.82 23.84 -12.27
N SER A 306 1.60 22.51 -12.29
CA SER A 306 1.97 21.66 -13.43
C SER A 306 1.25 22.08 -14.71
N PHE A 307 -0.04 22.40 -14.62
CA PHE A 307 -0.83 22.85 -15.76
C PHE A 307 -0.33 24.20 -16.31
N VAL A 308 -0.10 25.19 -15.44
CA VAL A 308 0.38 26.52 -15.85
C VAL A 308 1.78 26.42 -16.48
N VAL A 309 2.68 25.63 -15.88
CA VAL A 309 4.02 25.41 -16.44
C VAL A 309 3.94 24.65 -17.76
N ALA A 310 3.07 23.64 -17.84
CA ALA A 310 2.85 22.92 -19.09
C ALA A 310 2.39 23.84 -20.21
N LEU A 311 1.43 24.74 -19.96
CA LEU A 311 0.98 25.71 -20.97
C LEU A 311 2.10 26.59 -21.51
N LYS A 312 3.03 27.03 -20.65
CA LYS A 312 4.19 27.84 -21.04
C LYS A 312 5.22 27.05 -21.83
N LEU A 313 5.38 25.77 -21.53
CA LEU A 313 6.37 24.89 -22.15
C LEU A 313 5.84 24.14 -23.39
N PHE A 314 4.52 24.14 -23.60
CA PHE A 314 3.88 23.34 -24.64
C PHE A 314 4.20 23.86 -26.04
N ARG A 315 4.83 23.02 -26.84
CA ARG A 315 5.08 23.31 -28.25
C ARG A 315 4.01 22.61 -29.11
N TRP A 316 3.27 23.40 -29.85
CA TRP A 316 2.21 22.93 -30.78
C TRP A 316 2.73 22.39 -32.12
N GLN A 317 4.06 22.17 -32.18
CA GLN A 317 4.73 21.73 -33.44
C GLN A 317 4.97 20.23 -33.45
#